data_b9502cfea7e10e1df357142a212f6dcd
#
_entry.id   b9502cfea7e10e1df357142a212f6dcd
#
_cell.length_a   1.000
_cell.length_b   1.000
_cell.length_c   1.000
_cell.angle_alpha   90.00
_cell.angle_beta   90.00
_cell.angle_gamma   90.00
#
_symmetry.space_group_name_H-M   'P 1'
#
loop_
_entity.id
_entity.type
_entity.pdbx_description
1 polymer ?
#
loop_
_entity_poly.entity_id
_entity_poly.type
_entity_poly.pdbx_seq_one_letter_code
_entity_poly.pdbx_strand_id
1 'polypeptide(L)'
;MEEYRVELTVNDEKISAVAKPEQSLLKFLRENGFTEVKCGCEKGDCGTCTVIMNGKTIKSCITLAMQANGKEILTAKGLEKIEIGRKLQESFVEHGAVQCGFCTAGMLMAAKGYLDTNPEPDKAEIRKAISGNLCRCTGYKKIVEAIYDVAAENYRLEGDINV
;
A
#
# COMPACT_ATOMS: atom_id res chain seq x y z
N MET A 1 14.93 -19.63 -22.69
CA MET A 1 13.90 -18.64 -22.32
C MET A 1 14.65 -17.35 -22.03
N GLU A 2 14.20 -16.24 -22.60
CA GLU A 2 14.79 -14.95 -22.29
C GLU A 2 14.55 -14.60 -20.83
N GLU A 3 15.59 -14.18 -20.16
CA GLU A 3 15.53 -13.70 -18.78
C GLU A 3 16.08 -12.28 -18.75
N TYR A 4 15.46 -11.43 -17.95
CA TYR A 4 15.81 -10.03 -17.85
C TYR A 4 16.27 -9.69 -16.44
N ARG A 5 17.35 -8.95 -16.32
CA ARG A 5 17.74 -8.39 -15.03
C ARG A 5 16.85 -7.19 -14.72
N VAL A 6 16.20 -7.24 -13.58
CA VAL A 6 15.37 -6.16 -13.04
C VAL A 6 16.07 -5.58 -11.81
N GLU A 7 16.30 -4.28 -11.85
CA GLU A 7 16.89 -3.53 -10.75
C GLU A 7 15.89 -2.49 -10.27
N LEU A 8 15.57 -2.51 -8.99
CA LEU A 8 14.61 -1.59 -8.39
C LEU A 8 14.95 -1.38 -6.91
N THR A 9 14.36 -0.36 -6.30
CA THR A 9 14.50 -0.09 -4.87
C THR A 9 13.20 -0.41 -4.16
N VAL A 10 13.24 -1.22 -3.10
CA VAL A 10 12.07 -1.55 -2.27
C VAL A 10 12.35 -1.12 -0.83
N ASN A 11 11.56 -0.20 -0.29
CA ASN A 11 11.71 0.32 1.07
C ASN A 11 13.15 0.77 1.37
N ASP A 12 13.79 1.51 0.44
CA ASP A 12 15.19 1.97 0.45
C ASP A 12 16.24 0.87 0.22
N GLU A 13 15.86 -0.39 0.03
CA GLU A 13 16.75 -1.50 -0.29
C GLU A 13 16.85 -1.72 -1.80
N LYS A 14 18.07 -1.72 -2.34
CA LYS A 14 18.30 -2.01 -3.76
C LYS A 14 18.26 -3.51 -4.02
N ILE A 15 17.41 -3.90 -4.96
CA ILE A 15 17.22 -5.28 -5.39
C ILE A 15 17.66 -5.40 -6.85
N SER A 16 18.45 -6.43 -7.14
CA SER A 16 18.82 -6.81 -8.49
C SER A 16 18.61 -8.32 -8.64
N ALA A 17 17.63 -8.71 -9.42
CA ALA A 17 17.28 -10.11 -9.64
C ALA A 17 16.81 -10.35 -11.08
N VAL A 18 16.80 -11.62 -11.47
CA VAL A 18 16.35 -12.04 -12.80
C VAL A 18 14.84 -12.27 -12.78
N ALA A 19 14.15 -11.78 -13.79
CA ALA A 19 12.73 -11.97 -14.01
C ALA A 19 12.45 -12.55 -15.40
N LYS A 20 11.39 -13.36 -15.49
CA LYS A 20 10.84 -13.80 -16.77
C LYS A 20 10.02 -12.68 -17.42
N PRO A 21 9.89 -12.65 -18.76
CA PRO A 21 9.14 -11.59 -19.45
C PRO A 21 7.72 -11.39 -18.93
N GLU A 22 7.03 -12.49 -18.62
CA GLU A 22 5.64 -12.51 -18.17
C GLU A 22 5.47 -12.39 -16.65
N GLN A 23 6.57 -12.30 -15.89
CA GLN A 23 6.52 -12.32 -14.43
C GLN A 23 5.88 -11.04 -13.89
N SER A 24 4.85 -11.19 -13.05
CA SER A 24 4.25 -10.06 -12.35
C SER A 24 5.19 -9.49 -11.28
N LEU A 25 5.06 -8.19 -11.03
CA LEU A 25 5.78 -7.52 -9.94
C LEU A 25 5.47 -8.17 -8.58
N LEU A 26 4.23 -8.59 -8.35
CA LEU A 26 3.84 -9.32 -7.14
C LEU A 26 4.72 -10.56 -6.93
N LYS A 27 4.82 -11.40 -7.96
CA LYS A 27 5.60 -12.63 -7.88
C LYS A 27 7.08 -12.32 -7.68
N PHE A 28 7.61 -11.36 -8.43
CA PHE A 28 9.00 -10.90 -8.29
C PHE A 28 9.31 -10.42 -6.86
N LEU A 29 8.47 -9.55 -6.29
CA LEU A 29 8.65 -9.06 -4.93
C LEU A 29 8.65 -10.19 -3.91
N ARG A 30 7.69 -11.11 -4.00
CA ARG A 30 7.57 -12.22 -3.06
C ARG A 30 8.72 -13.22 -3.14
N GLU A 31 9.22 -13.51 -4.33
CA GLU A 31 10.40 -14.37 -4.54
C GLU A 31 11.69 -13.72 -4.01
N ASN A 32 11.72 -12.39 -3.92
CA ASN A 32 12.83 -11.63 -3.33
C ASN A 32 12.60 -11.24 -1.85
N GLY A 33 11.69 -11.91 -1.15
CA GLY A 33 11.53 -11.81 0.30
C GLY A 33 10.47 -10.84 0.80
N PHE A 34 9.83 -10.05 -0.07
CA PHE A 34 8.77 -9.09 0.30
C PHE A 34 7.40 -9.78 0.42
N THR A 35 7.28 -10.70 1.38
CA THR A 35 6.07 -11.55 1.57
C THR A 35 4.91 -10.83 2.22
N GLU A 36 5.10 -9.63 2.77
CA GLU A 36 4.05 -8.73 3.23
C GLU A 36 3.15 -8.26 2.07
N VAL A 37 3.64 -8.23 0.83
CA VAL A 37 2.81 -8.02 -0.36
C VAL A 37 2.02 -9.31 -0.62
N LYS A 38 0.73 -9.30 -0.30
CA LYS A 38 -0.09 -10.50 -0.31
C LYS A 38 -0.57 -10.88 -1.71
N CYS A 39 -0.62 -12.18 -1.98
CA CYS A 39 -1.17 -12.76 -3.20
C CYS A 39 -2.61 -13.21 -2.92
N GLY A 40 -3.59 -12.56 -3.56
CA GLY A 40 -5.01 -12.89 -3.43
C GLY A 40 -5.61 -13.35 -4.76
N CYS A 41 -6.16 -12.45 -5.56
CA CYS A 41 -6.90 -12.80 -6.78
C CYS A 41 -6.04 -12.96 -8.04
N GLU A 42 -4.87 -12.33 -8.10
CA GLU A 42 -3.99 -12.25 -9.28
C GLU A 42 -4.65 -11.67 -10.55
N LYS A 43 -5.77 -10.95 -10.39
CA LYS A 43 -6.57 -10.38 -11.49
C LYS A 43 -6.76 -8.86 -11.38
N GLY A 44 -6.16 -8.24 -10.35
CA GLY A 44 -6.35 -6.81 -10.11
C GLY A 44 -7.61 -6.43 -9.30
N ASP A 45 -8.43 -7.38 -8.87
CA ASP A 45 -9.74 -7.10 -8.25
C ASP A 45 -9.65 -6.80 -6.76
N CYS A 46 -8.93 -7.64 -5.98
CA CYS A 46 -8.99 -7.61 -4.52
C CYS A 46 -8.14 -6.54 -3.83
N GLY A 47 -7.14 -6.00 -4.51
CA GLY A 47 -6.27 -4.94 -3.98
C GLY A 47 -5.29 -5.34 -2.87
N THR A 48 -5.26 -6.60 -2.43
CA THR A 48 -4.36 -7.03 -1.34
C THR A 48 -2.87 -6.92 -1.70
N CYS A 49 -2.57 -6.90 -3.01
CA CYS A 49 -1.22 -6.73 -3.56
C CYS A 49 -0.84 -5.27 -3.85
N THR A 50 -1.63 -4.30 -3.37
CA THR A 50 -1.35 -2.87 -3.61
C THR A 50 -0.01 -2.48 -3.01
N VAL A 51 0.80 -1.81 -3.81
CA VAL A 51 2.06 -1.16 -3.44
C VAL A 51 2.07 0.27 -3.99
N ILE A 52 3.01 1.11 -3.54
CA ILE A 52 3.23 2.42 -4.14
C ILE A 52 4.50 2.35 -4.98
N MET A 53 4.40 2.70 -6.26
CA MET A 53 5.51 2.75 -7.20
C MET A 53 5.70 4.20 -7.67
N ASN A 54 6.87 4.79 -7.39
CA ASN A 54 7.16 6.20 -7.68
C ASN A 54 6.01 7.14 -7.27
N GLY A 55 5.50 7.01 -6.05
CA GLY A 55 4.41 7.82 -5.48
C GLY A 55 2.99 7.46 -5.94
N LYS A 56 2.81 6.46 -6.80
CA LYS A 56 1.48 6.04 -7.29
C LYS A 56 1.10 4.65 -6.79
N THR A 57 -0.12 4.51 -6.29
CA THR A 57 -0.68 3.21 -5.94
C THR A 57 -0.92 2.36 -7.19
N ILE A 58 -0.39 1.15 -7.16
CA ILE A 58 -0.57 0.16 -8.24
C ILE A 58 -0.93 -1.21 -7.67
N LYS A 59 -1.52 -2.06 -8.49
CA LYS A 59 -1.76 -3.47 -8.16
C LYS A 59 -0.63 -4.31 -8.76
N SER A 60 0.27 -4.78 -7.91
CA SER A 60 1.49 -5.48 -8.34
C SER A 60 1.21 -6.79 -9.09
N CYS A 61 0.04 -7.42 -8.90
CA CYS A 61 -0.29 -8.67 -9.59
C CYS A 61 -0.57 -8.50 -11.10
N ILE A 62 -0.94 -7.31 -11.54
CA ILE A 62 -1.20 -6.98 -12.96
C ILE A 62 -0.16 -6.02 -13.56
N THR A 63 0.91 -5.77 -12.83
CA THR A 63 2.07 -4.99 -13.27
C THR A 63 3.21 -5.97 -13.53
N LEU A 64 3.90 -5.88 -14.67
CA LEU A 64 5.06 -6.72 -14.96
C LEU A 64 6.28 -6.26 -14.15
N ALA A 65 7.12 -7.22 -13.73
CA ALA A 65 8.36 -6.91 -13.02
C ALA A 65 9.26 -5.97 -13.82
N MET A 66 9.34 -6.15 -15.13
CA MET A 66 10.11 -5.30 -16.02
C MET A 66 9.65 -3.83 -16.05
N GLN A 67 8.36 -3.57 -15.83
CA GLN A 67 7.83 -2.19 -15.74
C GLN A 67 8.31 -1.45 -14.49
N ALA A 68 8.75 -2.20 -13.47
CA ALA A 68 9.30 -1.66 -12.23
C ALA A 68 10.81 -1.44 -12.29
N ASN A 69 11.48 -1.79 -13.38
CA ASN A 69 12.93 -1.58 -13.52
C ASN A 69 13.30 -0.11 -13.35
N GLY A 70 14.26 0.19 -12.48
CA GLY A 70 14.69 1.54 -12.12
C GLY A 70 13.69 2.33 -11.28
N LYS A 71 12.64 1.69 -10.72
CA LYS A 71 11.61 2.35 -9.92
C LYS A 71 11.81 2.15 -8.43
N GLU A 72 11.19 3.04 -7.66
CA GLU A 72 11.09 2.93 -6.21
C GLU A 72 9.73 2.33 -5.83
N ILE A 73 9.77 1.29 -5.01
CA ILE A 73 8.59 0.58 -4.51
C ILE A 73 8.51 0.76 -3.00
N LEU A 74 7.37 1.20 -2.51
CA LEU A 74 7.04 1.20 -1.10
C LEU A 74 6.03 0.08 -0.84
N THR A 75 6.30 -0.76 0.14
CA THR A 75 5.40 -1.79 0.65
C THR A 75 4.91 -1.45 2.06
N ALA A 76 3.94 -2.19 2.57
CA ALA A 76 3.40 -1.96 3.91
C ALA A 76 4.47 -2.03 5.03
N LYS A 77 5.52 -2.82 4.85
CA LYS A 77 6.65 -2.87 5.80
C LYS A 77 7.44 -1.55 5.82
N GLY A 78 7.59 -0.89 4.68
CA GLY A 78 8.26 0.40 4.61
C GLY A 78 7.51 1.55 5.29
N LEU A 79 6.21 1.39 5.57
CA LEU A 79 5.39 2.40 6.25
C LEU A 79 5.88 2.72 7.66
N GLU A 80 6.52 1.78 8.33
CA GLU A 80 7.08 1.98 9.68
C GLU A 80 8.13 3.10 9.76
N LYS A 81 8.77 3.41 8.63
CA LYS A 81 9.77 4.48 8.50
C LYS A 81 9.16 5.85 8.20
N ILE A 82 7.88 5.91 7.92
CA ILE A 82 7.15 7.11 7.46
C ILE A 82 6.15 7.48 8.55
N GLU A 83 6.15 8.74 9.01
CA GLU A 83 5.30 9.16 10.13
C GLU A 83 3.81 8.87 9.90
N ILE A 84 3.23 9.33 8.79
CA ILE A 84 1.83 9.03 8.45
C ILE A 84 1.58 7.52 8.29
N GLY A 85 2.58 6.77 7.83
CA GLY A 85 2.51 5.31 7.72
C GLY A 85 2.37 4.63 9.08
N ARG A 86 3.20 5.02 10.07
CA ARG A 86 3.10 4.54 11.44
C ARG A 86 1.74 4.88 12.07
N LYS A 87 1.31 6.14 11.94
CA LYS A 87 -0.01 6.58 12.44
C LYS A 87 -1.15 5.76 11.85
N LEU A 88 -1.12 5.45 10.54
CA LEU A 88 -2.09 4.57 9.90
C LEU A 88 -2.07 3.16 10.50
N GLN A 89 -0.89 2.57 10.72
CA GLN A 89 -0.76 1.24 11.31
C GLN A 89 -1.31 1.21 12.74
N GLU A 90 -0.94 2.19 13.58
CA GLU A 90 -1.41 2.35 14.94
C GLU A 90 -2.95 2.53 14.99
N SER A 91 -3.48 3.45 14.20
CA SER A 91 -4.92 3.72 14.14
C SER A 91 -5.73 2.50 13.67
N PHE A 92 -5.20 1.70 12.74
CA PHE A 92 -5.85 0.45 12.34
C PHE A 92 -5.97 -0.55 13.49
N VAL A 93 -4.97 -0.60 14.37
CA VAL A 93 -5.00 -1.46 15.57
C VAL A 93 -5.99 -0.89 16.59
N GLU A 94 -5.91 0.38 16.91
CA GLU A 94 -6.75 1.06 17.91
C GLU A 94 -8.24 0.98 17.59
N HIS A 95 -8.61 1.17 16.33
CA HIS A 95 -10.00 1.05 15.88
C HIS A 95 -10.47 -0.40 15.71
N GLY A 96 -9.59 -1.39 15.89
CA GLY A 96 -9.90 -2.80 15.58
C GLY A 96 -10.27 -2.99 14.11
N ALA A 97 -9.60 -2.25 13.22
CA ALA A 97 -9.75 -2.35 11.76
C ALA A 97 -9.00 -3.56 11.18
N VAL A 98 -8.29 -4.31 12.00
CA VAL A 98 -7.58 -5.54 11.65
C VAL A 98 -8.27 -6.73 12.30
N GLN A 99 -8.60 -7.76 11.50
CA GLN A 99 -9.09 -9.05 11.99
C GLN A 99 -8.16 -10.17 11.50
N CYS A 100 -8.40 -10.77 10.35
CA CYS A 100 -7.48 -11.79 9.81
C CYS A 100 -6.15 -11.22 9.30
N GLY A 101 -6.06 -9.92 9.04
CA GLY A 101 -4.85 -9.20 8.60
C GLY A 101 -4.53 -9.33 7.10
N PHE A 102 -5.24 -10.18 6.34
CA PHE A 102 -4.87 -10.47 4.95
C PHE A 102 -5.00 -9.27 4.02
N CYS A 103 -6.05 -8.46 4.15
CA CYS A 103 -6.26 -7.24 3.36
C CYS A 103 -5.46 -6.04 3.87
N THR A 104 -4.96 -6.09 5.10
CA THR A 104 -4.44 -4.92 5.83
C THR A 104 -3.28 -4.24 5.11
N ALA A 105 -2.31 -5.00 4.62
CA ALA A 105 -1.17 -4.44 3.90
C ALA A 105 -1.61 -3.62 2.67
N GLY A 106 -2.44 -4.20 1.81
CA GLY A 106 -2.95 -3.49 0.62
C GLY A 106 -3.85 -2.30 0.97
N MET A 107 -4.63 -2.41 2.04
CA MET A 107 -5.52 -1.35 2.52
C MET A 107 -4.72 -0.15 3.05
N LEU A 108 -3.67 -0.39 3.83
CA LEU A 108 -2.75 0.64 4.31
C LEU A 108 -2.04 1.36 3.15
N MET A 109 -1.60 0.62 2.12
CA MET A 109 -0.98 1.20 0.94
C MET A 109 -1.95 2.08 0.14
N ALA A 110 -3.20 1.64 -0.01
CA ALA A 110 -4.24 2.43 -0.66
C ALA A 110 -4.56 3.70 0.14
N ALA A 111 -4.70 3.60 1.46
CA ALA A 111 -4.93 4.72 2.35
C ALA A 111 -3.78 5.74 2.29
N LYS A 112 -2.52 5.28 2.43
CA LYS A 112 -1.32 6.12 2.36
C LYS A 112 -1.26 6.88 1.04
N GLY A 113 -1.37 6.17 -0.09
CA GLY A 113 -1.28 6.81 -1.41
C GLY A 113 -2.43 7.78 -1.68
N TYR A 114 -3.59 7.58 -1.08
CA TYR A 114 -4.70 8.52 -1.17
C TYR A 114 -4.44 9.79 -0.33
N LEU A 115 -4.01 9.63 0.93
CA LEU A 115 -3.73 10.75 1.83
C LEU A 115 -2.56 11.62 1.38
N ASP A 116 -1.62 11.09 0.60
CA ASP A 116 -0.51 11.87 0.02
C ASP A 116 -0.98 13.00 -0.89
N THR A 117 -2.14 12.86 -1.50
CA THR A 117 -2.69 13.84 -2.44
C THR A 117 -4.00 14.48 -1.95
N ASN A 118 -4.58 13.95 -0.88
CA ASN A 118 -5.86 14.39 -0.32
C ASN A 118 -5.76 14.43 1.22
N PRO A 119 -5.16 15.48 1.79
CA PRO A 119 -4.88 15.55 3.23
C PRO A 119 -6.13 15.71 4.10
N GLU A 120 -7.22 16.24 3.54
CA GLU A 120 -8.47 16.56 4.26
C GLU A 120 -9.69 15.80 3.66
N PRO A 121 -9.68 14.47 3.61
CA PRO A 121 -10.79 13.73 3.03
C PRO A 121 -11.99 13.65 3.97
N ASP A 122 -13.19 13.60 3.41
CA ASP A 122 -14.35 13.12 4.15
C ASP A 122 -14.44 11.58 4.14
N LYS A 123 -15.34 11.03 4.98
CA LYS A 123 -15.49 9.57 5.07
C LYS A 123 -16.05 8.92 3.80
N ALA A 124 -16.77 9.66 2.95
CA ALA A 124 -17.28 9.14 1.68
C ALA A 124 -16.16 9.04 0.64
N GLU A 125 -15.29 10.03 0.61
CA GLU A 125 -14.09 10.03 -0.24
C GLU A 125 -13.13 8.90 0.14
N ILE A 126 -12.91 8.68 1.45
CA ILE A 126 -12.10 7.55 1.94
C ILE A 126 -12.70 6.22 1.47
N ARG A 127 -14.03 6.01 1.61
CA ARG A 127 -14.69 4.80 1.10
C ARG A 127 -14.45 4.59 -0.39
N LYS A 128 -14.52 5.65 -1.16
CA LYS A 128 -14.25 5.60 -2.61
C LYS A 128 -12.79 5.25 -2.89
N ALA A 129 -11.85 5.85 -2.18
CA ALA A 129 -10.42 5.60 -2.34
C ALA A 129 -10.02 4.15 -2.09
N ILE A 130 -10.62 3.52 -1.06
CA ILE A 130 -10.32 2.12 -0.71
C ILE A 130 -11.25 1.10 -1.41
N SER A 131 -12.17 1.52 -2.27
CA SER A 131 -13.14 0.64 -2.92
C SER A 131 -12.51 -0.46 -3.79
N GLY A 132 -11.29 -0.25 -4.25
CA GLY A 132 -10.49 -1.25 -4.98
C GLY A 132 -9.77 -2.27 -4.08
N ASN A 133 -10.01 -2.24 -2.75
CA ASN A 133 -9.38 -3.11 -1.76
C ASN A 133 -10.46 -3.86 -0.98
N LEU A 134 -10.52 -5.19 -1.15
CA LEU A 134 -11.58 -6.01 -0.58
C LEU A 134 -11.21 -6.49 0.83
N CYS A 135 -12.17 -6.36 1.77
CA CYS A 135 -12.09 -6.96 3.09
C CYS A 135 -13.37 -7.76 3.38
N ARG A 136 -13.22 -9.04 3.75
CA ARG A 136 -14.37 -9.91 4.09
C ARG A 136 -14.78 -9.83 5.56
N CYS A 137 -13.89 -9.31 6.43
CA CYS A 137 -14.03 -9.43 7.88
C CYS A 137 -14.64 -8.19 8.55
N THR A 138 -14.16 -6.99 8.21
CA THR A 138 -14.36 -5.77 9.01
C THR A 138 -15.66 -5.01 8.69
N GLY A 139 -16.27 -5.24 7.53
CA GLY A 139 -17.40 -4.43 7.05
C GLY A 139 -17.01 -2.99 6.71
N TYR A 140 -15.70 -2.68 6.60
CA TYR A 140 -15.10 -1.40 6.20
C TYR A 140 -15.27 -0.23 7.18
N LYS A 141 -16.32 -0.18 8.03
CA LYS A 141 -16.61 0.97 8.89
C LYS A 141 -15.38 1.38 9.71
N LYS A 142 -14.80 0.43 10.42
CA LYS A 142 -13.61 0.67 11.27
C LYS A 142 -12.39 1.09 10.48
N ILE A 143 -12.21 0.56 9.26
CA ILE A 143 -11.13 0.95 8.36
C ILE A 143 -11.28 2.42 7.95
N VAL A 144 -12.49 2.83 7.57
CA VAL A 144 -12.78 4.22 7.19
C VAL A 144 -12.57 5.18 8.37
N GLU A 145 -12.99 4.78 9.56
CA GLU A 145 -12.80 5.58 10.78
C GLU A 145 -11.32 5.73 11.10
N ALA A 146 -10.55 4.66 11.05
CA ALA A 146 -9.10 4.68 11.29
C ALA A 146 -8.36 5.61 10.32
N ILE A 147 -8.68 5.57 9.03
CA ILE A 147 -8.06 6.45 8.03
C ILE A 147 -8.46 7.91 8.26
N TYR A 148 -9.74 8.15 8.56
CA TYR A 148 -10.27 9.49 8.79
C TYR A 148 -9.62 10.17 10.00
N ASP A 149 -9.45 9.45 11.09
CA ASP A 149 -8.85 10.01 12.30
C ASP A 149 -7.39 10.39 12.11
N VAL A 150 -6.61 9.59 11.35
CA VAL A 150 -5.22 9.96 10.98
C VAL A 150 -5.19 11.23 10.12
N ALA A 151 -6.09 11.35 9.16
CA ALA A 151 -6.17 12.55 8.33
C ALA A 151 -6.51 13.79 9.15
N ALA A 152 -7.50 13.69 10.04
CA ALA A 152 -7.95 14.80 10.90
C ALA A 152 -6.87 15.22 11.91
N GLU A 153 -6.08 14.29 12.43
CA GLU A 153 -4.95 14.58 13.34
C GLU A 153 -3.82 15.31 12.62
N ASN A 154 -3.42 14.85 11.43
CA ASN A 154 -2.38 15.49 10.65
C ASN A 154 -2.73 16.92 10.27
N TYR A 155 -3.98 17.18 9.89
CA TYR A 155 -4.46 18.52 9.59
C TYR A 155 -4.35 19.48 10.78
N ARG A 156 -4.69 19.02 11.99
CA ARG A 156 -4.57 19.84 13.21
C ARG A 156 -3.12 20.23 13.50
N LEU A 157 -2.17 19.30 13.34
CA LEU A 157 -0.75 19.55 13.59
C LEU A 157 -0.15 20.55 12.60
N GLU A 158 -0.57 20.53 11.33
CA GLU A 158 -0.14 21.52 10.32
C GLU A 158 -0.76 22.90 10.56
N GLY A 159 -1.98 22.97 11.09
CA GLY A 159 -2.66 24.21 11.43
C GLY A 159 -2.05 24.94 12.64
N ASP A 160 -1.52 24.22 13.61
CA ASP A 160 -0.94 24.76 14.84
C ASP A 160 0.48 25.33 14.66
N ILE A 161 1.14 25.07 13.53
CA ILE A 161 2.49 25.58 13.20
C ILE A 161 2.43 26.99 12.58
N ASN A 162 1.27 27.46 12.18
CA ASN A 162 1.07 28.76 11.52
C ASN A 162 0.49 29.87 12.44
N VAL A 163 0.75 29.82 13.76
CA VAL A 163 0.39 30.88 14.70
C VAL A 163 1.62 31.52 15.32
#